data_e52f2c56bd2deebe29e312eb0bbbf01f
#
_entry.id   e52f2c56bd2deebe29e312eb0bbbf01f
#
_cell.length_a   1.000
_cell.length_b   1.000
_cell.length_c   1.000
_cell.angle_alpha   90.00
_cell.angle_beta   90.00
_cell.angle_gamma   90.00
#
_symmetry.space_group_name_H-M   'P 1'
#
loop_
_entity.id
_entity.type
_entity.pdbx_description
1 polymer ?
#
loop_
_entity_poly.entity_id
_entity_poly.type
_entity_poly.pdbx_seq_one_letter_code
_entity_poly.pdbx_strand_id
1 'polypeptide(L)'
;MTTSRFFQFVAFIAAGSMVAWGVAQENGKQPVKRAKRPTFSSREVDSTYFKNLFKEALVGERPVLGTQVATANDATGGGEATASGNGRDWSSIIAPEMIENEIKSLKLQMDQTVTTPVKFAGGGYQDARRQFSELAMLFAIINEHNVDVRWKADSASLRDAFARSAANSKTGSQQTYQEAKQRKQDLSDIVGGNSFVGTQATEQENDWANICDRSPLMERLD
;
A
#
# COMPACT_ATOMS: atom_id res chain seq x y z
N MET A 1 -46.27 58.73 -37.58
CA MET A 1 -46.27 59.73 -36.52
C MET A 1 -45.45 59.17 -35.39
N THR A 2 -44.37 59.56 -34.93
CA THR A 2 -43.62 60.75 -34.75
C THR A 2 -42.26 60.29 -34.22
N THR A 3 -41.25 60.53 -34.94
CA THR A 3 -39.93 61.05 -34.71
C THR A 3 -39.59 61.50 -33.28
N SER A 4 -38.44 61.12 -32.76
CA SER A 4 -37.46 62.00 -32.13
C SER A 4 -36.24 61.14 -31.66
N ARG A 5 -35.08 61.11 -32.29
CA ARG A 5 -33.93 62.01 -32.22
C ARG A 5 -33.55 62.35 -30.75
N PHE A 6 -32.37 61.97 -30.35
CA PHE A 6 -31.29 62.88 -29.98
C PHE A 6 -30.09 62.09 -29.41
N PHE A 7 -28.97 62.18 -30.08
CA PHE A 7 -27.69 62.83 -29.77
C PHE A 7 -26.81 62.07 -28.76
N GLN A 8 -25.78 61.45 -29.30
CA GLN A 8 -24.36 61.85 -29.22
C GLN A 8 -23.91 62.43 -27.86
N PHE A 9 -23.05 61.67 -27.20
CA PHE A 9 -21.84 62.24 -26.60
C PHE A 9 -20.67 61.25 -26.71
N VAL A 10 -19.78 61.60 -27.63
CA VAL A 10 -18.42 61.09 -27.70
C VAL A 10 -17.65 61.80 -26.60
N ALA A 11 -17.19 61.08 -25.64
CA ALA A 11 -16.16 61.56 -24.74
C ALA A 11 -14.94 60.63 -24.90
N PHE A 12 -14.00 61.15 -25.67
CA PHE A 12 -12.61 60.66 -25.70
C PHE A 12 -12.00 60.94 -24.33
N ILE A 13 -11.68 59.87 -23.59
CA ILE A 13 -10.72 59.94 -22.51
C ILE A 13 -9.54 59.06 -22.92
N ALA A 14 -8.56 59.73 -23.49
CA ALA A 14 -7.19 59.20 -23.58
C ALA A 14 -6.60 59.21 -22.16
N ALA A 15 -6.55 58.08 -21.54
CA ALA A 15 -5.80 57.86 -20.31
C ALA A 15 -4.74 56.81 -20.57
N GLY A 16 -3.50 57.25 -20.48
CA GLY A 16 -2.31 56.53 -20.82
C GLY A 16 -2.19 55.18 -20.14
N SER A 17 -1.92 54.18 -20.93
CA SER A 17 -1.45 52.90 -20.47
C SER A 17 -0.02 53.04 -19.97
N MET A 18 0.13 53.25 -18.65
CA MET A 18 1.40 52.89 -17.98
C MET A 18 1.52 51.39 -17.98
N VAL A 19 2.29 50.91 -18.93
CA VAL A 19 2.80 49.53 -18.86
C VAL A 19 3.82 49.51 -17.70
N ALA A 20 3.28 49.12 -16.52
CA ALA A 20 4.16 48.71 -15.44
C ALA A 20 4.84 47.42 -15.87
N TRP A 21 6.05 47.53 -16.32
CA TRP A 21 6.94 46.40 -16.41
C TRP A 21 7.19 45.90 -14.97
N GLY A 22 6.35 44.97 -14.55
CA GLY A 22 6.63 44.14 -13.40
C GLY A 22 7.91 43.33 -13.69
N VAL A 23 9.03 43.84 -13.19
CA VAL A 23 10.23 43.02 -13.07
C VAL A 23 9.82 41.82 -12.21
N ALA A 24 9.60 40.70 -12.87
CA ALA A 24 9.49 39.41 -12.18
C ALA A 24 10.84 39.23 -11.46
N GLN A 25 10.82 39.50 -10.17
CA GLN A 25 11.92 39.19 -9.29
C GLN A 25 12.01 37.67 -9.26
N GLU A 26 12.84 37.13 -10.12
CA GLU A 26 13.27 35.74 -10.02
C GLU A 26 13.79 35.55 -8.60
N ASN A 27 12.97 34.94 -7.77
CA ASN A 27 13.39 34.38 -6.50
C ASN A 27 14.43 33.29 -6.85
N GLY A 28 15.66 33.75 -7.03
CA GLY A 28 16.81 32.88 -7.20
C GLY A 28 16.83 31.94 -6.01
N LYS A 29 16.35 30.70 -6.22
CA LYS A 29 16.52 29.62 -5.27
C LYS A 29 18.01 29.57 -4.96
N GLN A 30 18.39 30.09 -3.81
CA GLN A 30 19.77 29.99 -3.36
C GLN A 30 20.14 28.51 -3.41
N PRO A 31 21.27 28.16 -4.05
CA PRO A 31 21.65 26.76 -4.11
C PRO A 31 21.83 26.27 -2.67
N VAL A 32 21.03 25.28 -2.30
CA VAL A 32 21.10 24.64 -1.00
C VAL A 32 22.54 24.17 -0.84
N LYS A 33 23.29 24.79 0.08
CA LYS A 33 24.66 24.38 0.41
C LYS A 33 24.59 22.94 0.92
N ARG A 34 24.89 21.99 0.04
CA ARG A 34 25.01 20.60 0.44
C ARG A 34 26.13 20.50 1.49
N ALA A 35 25.85 19.84 2.58
CA ALA A 35 26.86 19.52 3.57
C ALA A 35 28.05 18.85 2.89
N LYS A 36 29.28 19.26 3.24
CA LYS A 36 30.47 18.58 2.76
C LYS A 36 30.42 17.13 3.21
N ARG A 37 30.80 16.21 2.33
CA ARG A 37 30.92 14.81 2.72
C ARG A 37 31.88 14.71 3.88
N PRO A 38 31.55 13.97 4.94
CA PRO A 38 32.49 13.73 6.03
C PRO A 38 33.74 13.04 5.46
N THR A 39 34.89 13.50 5.86
CA THR A 39 36.19 12.88 5.53
C THR A 39 36.66 12.14 6.78
N PHE A 40 36.80 10.84 6.67
CA PHE A 40 37.30 10.00 7.76
C PHE A 40 38.82 9.79 7.55
N SER A 41 39.56 9.78 8.63
CA SER A 41 40.96 9.38 8.57
C SER A 41 41.08 7.87 8.40
N SER A 42 42.15 7.40 7.73
CA SER A 42 42.37 5.95 7.55
C SER A 42 42.37 5.22 8.90
N ARG A 43 42.83 5.87 9.96
CA ARG A 43 42.86 5.30 11.32
C ARG A 43 41.44 5.11 11.90
N GLU A 44 40.53 6.05 11.64
CA GLU A 44 39.11 5.93 12.07
C GLU A 44 38.40 4.82 11.28
N VAL A 45 38.67 4.72 9.98
CA VAL A 45 38.12 3.66 9.14
C VAL A 45 38.61 2.31 9.63
N ASP A 46 39.92 2.15 9.84
CA ASP A 46 40.54 0.90 10.29
C ASP A 46 40.08 0.47 11.71
N SER A 47 39.70 1.43 12.57
CA SER A 47 39.18 1.13 13.91
C SER A 47 37.69 0.83 13.93
N THR A 48 36.93 1.29 12.95
CA THR A 48 35.48 1.19 12.92
C THR A 48 34.97 0.05 12.01
N TYR A 49 35.73 -0.23 10.95
CA TYR A 49 35.32 -1.23 9.97
C TYR A 49 36.26 -2.44 9.99
N PHE A 50 35.68 -3.61 9.80
CA PHE A 50 36.46 -4.84 9.65
C PHE A 50 37.26 -4.81 8.34
N LYS A 51 38.54 -5.17 8.39
CA LYS A 51 39.37 -5.30 7.19
C LYS A 51 38.91 -6.47 6.31
N ASN A 52 38.39 -7.53 6.95
CA ASN A 52 37.81 -8.65 6.26
C ASN A 52 36.59 -9.15 7.05
N LEU A 53 35.40 -8.78 6.58
CA LEU A 53 34.13 -9.11 7.21
C LEU A 53 33.97 -10.62 7.46
N PHE A 54 34.40 -11.45 6.50
CA PHE A 54 34.27 -12.89 6.60
C PHE A 54 35.24 -13.55 7.56
N LYS A 55 36.37 -12.93 7.83
CA LYS A 55 37.40 -13.46 8.75
C LYS A 55 37.31 -12.89 10.16
N GLU A 56 36.80 -11.67 10.29
CA GLU A 56 36.83 -10.93 11.56
C GLU A 56 35.46 -10.78 12.22
N ALA A 57 34.39 -10.59 11.43
CA ALA A 57 33.04 -10.41 11.96
C ALA A 57 32.24 -11.71 12.06
N LEU A 58 32.50 -12.67 11.19
CA LEU A 58 31.85 -13.97 11.19
C LEU A 58 32.70 -15.02 11.89
N VAL A 59 33.15 -14.72 13.11
CA VAL A 59 33.89 -15.65 13.96
C VAL A 59 32.85 -16.49 14.72
N GLY A 60 32.75 -17.78 14.38
CA GLY A 60 31.83 -18.71 15.01
C GLY A 60 31.27 -19.73 14.03
N GLU A 61 30.58 -20.69 14.55
CA GLU A 61 29.89 -21.68 13.74
C GLU A 61 28.77 -20.99 12.96
N ARG A 62 28.72 -21.20 11.64
CA ARG A 62 27.72 -20.59 10.77
C ARG A 62 26.34 -21.03 11.27
N PRO A 63 25.41 -20.11 11.58
CA PRO A 63 24.05 -20.52 11.93
C PRO A 63 23.50 -21.37 10.78
N VAL A 64 23.14 -22.60 11.06
CA VAL A 64 22.48 -23.48 10.10
C VAL A 64 21.09 -22.91 9.90
N LEU A 65 20.86 -22.24 8.77
CA LEU A 65 19.51 -21.88 8.33
C LEU A 65 18.79 -23.17 7.95
N GLY A 66 18.01 -23.67 8.82
CA GLY A 66 17.15 -24.80 8.56
C GLY A 66 17.24 -25.86 9.66
N THR A 67 16.12 -26.06 10.27
CA THR A 67 15.78 -27.02 11.30
C THR A 67 16.12 -26.56 12.72
N GLN A 68 15.47 -25.49 13.16
CA GLN A 68 15.23 -25.42 14.59
C GLN A 68 14.19 -26.48 14.95
N VAL A 69 14.69 -27.62 15.37
CA VAL A 69 13.93 -28.50 16.26
C VAL A 69 13.76 -27.70 17.54
N ALA A 70 12.61 -27.06 17.70
CA ALA A 70 12.21 -26.47 18.95
C ALA A 70 12.17 -27.61 19.98
N THR A 71 13.15 -27.66 20.88
CA THR A 71 13.04 -28.43 22.10
C THR A 71 11.91 -27.79 22.92
N ALA A 72 10.73 -28.38 22.80
CA ALA A 72 9.59 -28.05 23.60
C ALA A 72 9.89 -28.33 25.07
N ASN A 73 9.89 -27.29 25.89
CA ASN A 73 9.52 -27.43 27.28
C ASN A 73 8.18 -26.75 27.51
N ASP A 74 7.20 -27.60 27.67
CA ASP A 74 6.01 -27.50 28.50
C ASP A 74 5.06 -26.31 28.28
N ALA A 75 4.08 -26.51 27.40
CA ALA A 75 2.73 -26.03 27.64
C ALA A 75 1.74 -26.94 26.89
N THR A 76 0.99 -27.70 27.65
CA THR A 76 -0.07 -28.62 27.29
C THR A 76 -1.13 -27.94 26.41
N GLY A 77 -1.30 -28.38 25.17
CA GLY A 77 -2.37 -27.95 24.29
C GLY A 77 -2.23 -28.64 22.95
N GLY A 78 -2.80 -29.84 22.84
CA GLY A 78 -2.66 -30.70 21.67
C GLY A 78 -3.32 -30.12 20.42
N GLY A 79 -2.54 -30.07 19.36
CA GLY A 79 -2.95 -29.91 17.99
C GLY A 79 -1.82 -30.46 17.14
N GLU A 80 -2.02 -31.65 16.59
CA GLU A 80 -1.10 -32.31 15.67
C GLU A 80 -0.86 -31.42 14.45
N ALA A 81 0.30 -30.76 14.40
CA ALA A 81 0.73 -30.05 13.21
C ALA A 81 1.24 -31.06 12.18
N THR A 82 0.41 -31.44 11.25
CA THR A 82 0.84 -32.12 10.03
C THR A 82 1.63 -31.12 9.20
N ALA A 83 2.97 -31.21 9.26
CA ALA A 83 3.87 -30.50 8.38
C ALA A 83 3.71 -31.04 6.96
N SER A 84 2.91 -30.36 6.17
CA SER A 84 2.79 -30.58 4.73
C SER A 84 3.42 -29.40 3.99
N GLY A 85 4.54 -29.68 3.31
CA GLY A 85 5.06 -28.83 2.26
C GLY A 85 5.87 -27.60 2.70
N ASN A 86 6.76 -27.15 1.87
CA ASN A 86 7.65 -25.97 1.94
C ASN A 86 7.01 -24.61 2.35
N GLY A 87 5.86 -24.61 3.00
CA GLY A 87 5.11 -23.46 3.45
C GLY A 87 5.71 -22.87 4.73
N ARG A 88 5.72 -21.55 4.83
CA ARG A 88 6.03 -20.85 6.08
C ARG A 88 4.96 -21.19 7.12
N ASP A 89 5.41 -21.43 8.34
CA ASP A 89 4.48 -21.51 9.46
C ASP A 89 4.00 -20.11 9.85
N TRP A 90 2.91 -19.69 9.22
CA TRP A 90 2.32 -18.38 9.47
C TRP A 90 1.82 -18.21 10.89
N SER A 91 1.44 -19.31 11.57
CA SER A 91 0.95 -19.24 12.95
C SER A 91 2.04 -18.84 13.94
N SER A 92 3.31 -19.10 13.61
CA SER A 92 4.45 -18.63 14.41
C SER A 92 4.82 -17.15 14.15
N ILE A 93 4.35 -16.56 13.06
CA ILE A 93 4.70 -15.19 12.63
C ILE A 93 3.59 -14.21 13.03
N ILE A 94 2.33 -14.56 12.80
CA ILE A 94 1.20 -13.67 13.02
C ILE A 94 -0.01 -14.42 13.59
N ALA A 95 -0.59 -13.88 14.65
CA ALA A 95 -1.77 -14.45 15.26
C ALA A 95 -3.03 -14.14 14.40
N PRO A 96 -4.02 -15.08 14.36
CA PRO A 96 -5.27 -14.88 13.62
C PRO A 96 -5.99 -13.58 13.95
N GLU A 97 -6.04 -13.22 15.21
CA GLU A 97 -6.73 -12.01 15.69
C GLU A 97 -6.08 -10.73 15.15
N MET A 98 -4.76 -10.73 14.93
CA MET A 98 -4.06 -9.58 14.35
C MET A 98 -4.44 -9.40 12.89
N ILE A 99 -4.53 -10.49 12.13
CA ILE A 99 -4.98 -10.47 10.72
C ILE A 99 -6.41 -9.95 10.65
N GLU A 100 -7.30 -10.48 11.48
CA GLU A 100 -8.69 -10.01 11.53
C GLU A 100 -8.81 -8.52 11.86
N ASN A 101 -8.04 -8.05 12.83
CA ASN A 101 -8.07 -6.65 13.25
C ASN A 101 -7.55 -5.74 12.14
N GLU A 102 -6.51 -6.15 11.40
CA GLU A 102 -6.01 -5.37 10.28
C GLU A 102 -7.02 -5.31 9.13
N ILE A 103 -7.69 -6.41 8.80
CA ILE A 103 -8.75 -6.43 7.79
C ILE A 103 -9.91 -5.50 8.18
N LYS A 104 -10.30 -5.47 9.46
CA LYS A 104 -11.33 -4.56 9.98
C LYS A 104 -10.87 -3.10 9.92
N SER A 105 -9.59 -2.84 10.20
CA SER A 105 -8.97 -1.51 10.09
C SER A 105 -8.98 -1.03 8.63
N LEU A 106 -8.55 -1.87 7.70
CA LEU A 106 -8.56 -1.59 6.27
C LEU A 106 -9.97 -1.32 5.73
N LYS A 107 -10.97 -2.04 6.24
CA LYS A 107 -12.38 -1.76 5.92
C LYS A 107 -12.77 -0.33 6.29
N LEU A 108 -12.41 0.13 7.50
CA LEU A 108 -12.70 1.49 7.94
C LEU A 108 -11.96 2.54 7.09
N GLN A 109 -10.70 2.28 6.73
CA GLN A 109 -9.93 3.16 5.86
C GLN A 109 -10.57 3.23 4.46
N MET A 110 -11.00 2.09 3.92
CA MET A 110 -11.66 2.02 2.61
C MET A 110 -13.00 2.76 2.60
N ASP A 111 -13.73 2.76 3.72
CA ASP A 111 -14.97 3.54 3.87
C ASP A 111 -14.73 5.04 3.71
N GLN A 112 -13.55 5.53 4.08
CA GLN A 112 -13.13 6.93 3.93
C GLN A 112 -12.55 7.24 2.55
N THR A 113 -11.89 6.27 1.93
CA THR A 113 -11.22 6.42 0.63
C THR A 113 -12.23 6.34 -0.52
N VAL A 114 -13.10 5.33 -0.53
CA VAL A 114 -14.07 5.08 -1.60
C VAL A 114 -15.42 5.71 -1.23
N THR A 115 -15.50 7.04 -1.30
CA THR A 115 -16.73 7.81 -0.96
C THR A 115 -17.44 8.34 -2.19
N THR A 116 -16.76 9.14 -2.99
CA THR A 116 -17.32 9.78 -4.18
C THR A 116 -16.37 9.63 -5.38
N PRO A 117 -16.90 9.61 -6.63
CA PRO A 117 -16.05 9.54 -7.82
C PRO A 117 -15.01 10.64 -7.90
N VAL A 118 -15.37 11.87 -7.49
CA VAL A 118 -14.48 13.04 -7.53
C VAL A 118 -13.31 12.86 -6.57
N LYS A 119 -13.58 12.47 -5.32
CA LYS A 119 -12.51 12.22 -4.34
C LYS A 119 -11.62 11.06 -4.77
N PHE A 120 -12.23 10.01 -5.31
CA PHE A 120 -11.49 8.86 -5.82
C PHE A 120 -10.55 9.24 -6.96
N ALA A 121 -11.03 9.97 -7.96
CA ALA A 121 -10.22 10.47 -9.08
C ALA A 121 -9.13 11.45 -8.63
N GLY A 122 -9.37 12.21 -7.57
CA GLY A 122 -8.44 13.20 -7.01
C GLY A 122 -7.29 12.64 -6.18
N GLY A 123 -7.07 11.31 -6.19
CA GLY A 123 -5.98 10.64 -5.45
C GLY A 123 -6.42 9.42 -4.66
N GLY A 124 -7.71 9.32 -4.31
CA GLY A 124 -8.24 8.18 -3.56
C GLY A 124 -8.01 6.82 -4.24
N TYR A 125 -7.81 6.78 -5.56
CA TYR A 125 -7.46 5.56 -6.27
C TYR A 125 -6.08 5.00 -5.87
N GLN A 126 -5.13 5.86 -5.51
CA GLN A 126 -3.80 5.45 -5.04
C GLN A 126 -3.91 4.80 -3.65
N ASP A 127 -4.67 5.44 -2.75
CA ASP A 127 -4.95 4.89 -1.43
C ASP A 127 -5.71 3.55 -1.53
N ALA A 128 -6.74 3.49 -2.38
CA ALA A 128 -7.49 2.26 -2.63
C ALA A 128 -6.58 1.16 -3.19
N ARG A 129 -5.65 1.48 -4.09
CA ARG A 129 -4.69 0.52 -4.64
C ARG A 129 -3.81 -0.08 -3.55
N ARG A 130 -3.31 0.75 -2.60
CA ARG A 130 -2.53 0.27 -1.45
C ARG A 130 -3.37 -0.67 -0.59
N GLN A 131 -4.58 -0.23 -0.21
CA GLN A 131 -5.49 -1.00 0.63
C GLN A 131 -5.89 -2.34 -0.02
N PHE A 132 -6.15 -2.36 -1.32
CA PHE A 132 -6.43 -3.61 -2.04
C PHE A 132 -5.22 -4.54 -2.11
N SER A 133 -4.02 -4.00 -2.33
CA SER A 133 -2.79 -4.80 -2.31
C SER A 133 -2.55 -5.44 -0.95
N GLU A 134 -2.77 -4.68 0.11
CA GLU A 134 -2.64 -5.12 1.50
C GLU A 134 -3.66 -6.21 1.84
N LEU A 135 -4.94 -6.02 1.46
CA LEU A 135 -5.98 -7.03 1.61
C LEU A 135 -5.66 -8.30 0.84
N ALA A 136 -5.18 -8.19 -0.40
CA ALA A 136 -4.78 -9.36 -1.19
C ALA A 136 -3.69 -10.19 -0.49
N MET A 137 -2.69 -9.51 0.11
CA MET A 137 -1.64 -10.18 0.88
C MET A 137 -2.18 -10.82 2.17
N LEU A 138 -3.06 -10.15 2.90
CA LEU A 138 -3.66 -10.71 4.12
C LEU A 138 -4.50 -11.95 3.82
N PHE A 139 -5.29 -11.93 2.74
CA PHE A 139 -6.05 -13.11 2.33
C PHE A 139 -5.17 -14.24 1.79
N ALA A 140 -4.02 -13.92 1.18
CA ALA A 140 -3.03 -14.92 0.83
C ALA A 140 -2.44 -15.59 2.08
N ILE A 141 -2.14 -14.82 3.12
CA ILE A 141 -1.68 -15.35 4.40
C ILE A 141 -2.75 -16.25 5.04
N ILE A 142 -4.02 -15.81 5.06
CA ILE A 142 -5.14 -16.61 5.58
C ILE A 142 -5.26 -17.94 4.83
N ASN A 143 -5.09 -17.93 3.51
CA ASN A 143 -5.17 -19.14 2.69
C ASN A 143 -4.16 -20.22 3.13
N GLU A 144 -2.93 -19.81 3.45
CA GLU A 144 -1.85 -20.71 3.88
C GLU A 144 -1.71 -20.84 5.40
N HIS A 145 -2.53 -20.15 6.18
CA HIS A 145 -2.41 -20.15 7.63
C HIS A 145 -2.71 -21.53 8.20
N ASN A 146 -1.87 -22.02 9.10
CA ASN A 146 -1.95 -23.40 9.63
C ASN A 146 -3.15 -23.60 10.56
N VAL A 147 -3.61 -22.50 11.20
CA VAL A 147 -4.77 -22.50 12.09
C VAL A 147 -6.01 -22.03 11.32
N ASP A 148 -7.18 -22.45 11.79
CA ASP A 148 -8.45 -21.95 11.23
C ASP A 148 -8.60 -20.46 11.54
N VAL A 149 -8.58 -19.66 10.48
CA VAL A 149 -8.75 -18.21 10.53
C VAL A 149 -10.08 -17.86 9.89
N ARG A 150 -10.75 -16.87 10.45
CA ARG A 150 -11.99 -16.37 9.87
C ARG A 150 -11.77 -16.05 8.38
N TRP A 151 -12.75 -16.35 7.55
CA TRP A 151 -12.75 -16.20 6.08
C TRP A 151 -11.82 -17.14 5.32
N LYS A 152 -11.26 -18.18 5.96
CA LYS A 152 -10.34 -19.10 5.30
C LYS A 152 -10.95 -19.78 4.07
N ALA A 153 -12.22 -20.16 4.16
CA ALA A 153 -12.94 -20.80 3.05
C ALA A 153 -13.03 -19.91 1.78
N ASP A 154 -13.12 -18.60 1.96
CA ASP A 154 -13.24 -17.63 0.86
C ASP A 154 -11.91 -16.94 0.53
N SER A 155 -10.84 -17.26 1.25
CA SER A 155 -9.57 -16.51 1.22
C SER A 155 -8.92 -16.46 -0.15
N ALA A 156 -8.88 -17.57 -0.89
CA ALA A 156 -8.31 -17.62 -2.23
C ALA A 156 -9.09 -16.72 -3.21
N SER A 157 -10.42 -16.77 -3.14
CA SER A 157 -11.29 -15.95 -3.99
C SER A 157 -11.17 -14.46 -3.67
N LEU A 158 -11.07 -14.12 -2.39
CA LEU A 158 -10.89 -12.76 -1.91
C LEU A 158 -9.50 -12.22 -2.28
N ARG A 159 -8.44 -13.03 -2.11
CA ARG A 159 -7.08 -12.69 -2.58
C ARG A 159 -7.11 -12.26 -4.04
N ASP A 160 -7.69 -13.09 -4.91
CA ASP A 160 -7.70 -12.83 -6.35
C ASP A 160 -8.57 -11.63 -6.73
N ALA A 161 -9.69 -11.44 -6.04
CA ALA A 161 -10.56 -10.29 -6.25
C ALA A 161 -9.88 -8.97 -5.88
N PHE A 162 -9.23 -8.91 -4.71
CA PHE A 162 -8.51 -7.71 -4.27
C PHE A 162 -7.23 -7.47 -5.09
N ALA A 163 -6.48 -8.52 -5.44
CA ALA A 163 -5.31 -8.41 -6.31
C ALA A 163 -5.66 -7.82 -7.68
N ARG A 164 -6.75 -8.27 -8.29
CA ARG A 164 -7.25 -7.73 -9.55
C ARG A 164 -7.65 -6.26 -9.42
N SER A 165 -8.36 -5.91 -8.36
CA SER A 165 -8.78 -4.52 -8.14
C SER A 165 -7.59 -3.61 -7.83
N ALA A 166 -6.55 -4.10 -7.15
CA ALA A 166 -5.29 -3.38 -6.99
C ALA A 166 -4.60 -3.11 -8.34
N ALA A 167 -4.51 -4.14 -9.20
CA ALA A 167 -3.92 -4.01 -10.53
C ALA A 167 -4.68 -3.02 -11.43
N ASN A 168 -6.01 -2.96 -11.31
CA ASN A 168 -6.87 -2.05 -12.08
C ASN A 168 -6.86 -0.62 -11.55
N SER A 169 -6.61 -0.40 -10.26
CA SER A 169 -6.63 0.92 -9.60
C SER A 169 -5.37 1.76 -9.87
N LYS A 170 -4.82 1.70 -11.10
CA LYS A 170 -3.69 2.55 -11.54
C LYS A 170 -4.13 3.95 -11.94
N THR A 171 -5.41 4.13 -12.19
CA THR A 171 -6.02 5.41 -12.59
C THR A 171 -7.36 5.62 -11.89
N GLY A 172 -7.68 6.88 -11.57
CA GLY A 172 -8.94 7.24 -10.92
C GLY A 172 -10.11 7.39 -11.91
N SER A 173 -10.34 6.40 -12.76
CA SER A 173 -11.45 6.41 -13.71
C SER A 173 -12.80 6.08 -13.06
N GLN A 174 -13.90 6.41 -13.75
CA GLN A 174 -15.24 6.04 -13.29
C GLN A 174 -15.40 4.50 -13.18
N GLN A 175 -14.79 3.76 -14.08
CA GLN A 175 -14.84 2.29 -14.07
C GLN A 175 -14.11 1.74 -12.84
N THR A 176 -12.90 2.23 -12.55
CA THR A 176 -12.14 1.78 -11.38
C THR A 176 -12.82 2.18 -10.07
N TYR A 177 -13.51 3.33 -10.05
CA TYR A 177 -14.35 3.71 -8.90
C TYR A 177 -15.50 2.73 -8.66
N GLN A 178 -16.20 2.29 -9.71
CA GLN A 178 -17.28 1.31 -9.55
C GLN A 178 -16.77 -0.04 -9.06
N GLU A 179 -15.63 -0.48 -9.59
CA GLU A 179 -14.97 -1.70 -9.10
C GLU A 179 -14.55 -1.56 -7.63
N ALA A 180 -13.94 -0.45 -7.26
CA ALA A 180 -13.56 -0.18 -5.87
C ALA A 180 -14.77 -0.15 -4.93
N LYS A 181 -15.88 0.43 -5.37
CA LYS A 181 -17.14 0.43 -4.62
C LYS A 181 -17.68 -0.99 -4.41
N GLN A 182 -17.60 -1.83 -5.43
CA GLN A 182 -18.00 -3.24 -5.32
C GLN A 182 -17.10 -3.97 -4.31
N ARG A 183 -15.78 -3.83 -4.40
CA ARG A 183 -14.84 -4.46 -3.46
C ARG A 183 -15.04 -3.99 -2.03
N LYS A 184 -15.33 -2.70 -1.84
CA LYS A 184 -15.69 -2.16 -0.53
C LYS A 184 -16.95 -2.82 0.03
N GLN A 185 -17.97 -3.05 -0.80
CA GLN A 185 -19.19 -3.74 -0.40
C GLN A 185 -18.90 -5.19 -0.01
N ASP A 186 -18.15 -5.91 -0.85
CA ASP A 186 -17.75 -7.29 -0.57
C ASP A 186 -17.01 -7.40 0.77
N LEU A 187 -16.08 -6.47 1.04
CA LEU A 187 -15.35 -6.42 2.31
C LEU A 187 -16.29 -6.16 3.49
N SER A 188 -17.28 -5.31 3.31
CA SER A 188 -18.29 -5.04 4.35
C SER A 188 -19.14 -6.27 4.63
N ASP A 189 -19.52 -7.00 3.61
CA ASP A 189 -20.35 -8.20 3.70
C ASP A 189 -19.63 -9.33 4.43
N ILE A 190 -18.36 -9.60 4.07
CA ILE A 190 -17.58 -10.66 4.74
C ILE A 190 -17.25 -10.31 6.19
N VAL A 191 -16.93 -9.04 6.47
CA VAL A 191 -16.71 -8.57 7.85
C VAL A 191 -18.01 -8.66 8.66
N GLY A 192 -19.16 -8.43 8.01
CA GLY A 192 -20.50 -8.60 8.58
C GLY A 192 -20.91 -10.05 8.83
N GLY A 193 -20.17 -11.03 8.30
CA GLY A 193 -20.42 -12.46 8.47
C GLY A 193 -21.12 -13.13 7.30
N ASN A 194 -21.28 -12.44 6.18
CA ASN A 194 -21.79 -13.03 4.95
C ASN A 194 -20.66 -13.75 4.20
N SER A 195 -21.00 -14.78 3.43
CA SER A 195 -20.03 -15.44 2.53
C SER A 195 -19.76 -14.57 1.32
N PHE A 196 -18.56 -14.71 0.77
CA PHE A 196 -18.18 -13.99 -0.45
C PHE A 196 -18.94 -14.56 -1.66
N VAL A 197 -19.65 -13.66 -2.36
CA VAL A 197 -20.38 -14.01 -3.59
C VAL A 197 -19.56 -13.49 -4.79
N GLY A 198 -18.53 -14.20 -5.14
CA GLY A 198 -17.65 -13.85 -6.27
C GLY A 198 -17.27 -15.07 -7.09
N THR A 199 -16.42 -14.85 -8.11
CA THR A 199 -15.82 -15.94 -8.87
C THR A 199 -15.00 -16.79 -7.92
N GLN A 200 -15.33 -18.07 -7.80
CA GLN A 200 -14.53 -18.98 -7.00
C GLN A 200 -13.16 -19.13 -7.64
N ALA A 201 -12.13 -18.82 -6.87
CA ALA A 201 -10.76 -19.12 -7.26
C ALA A 201 -10.54 -20.62 -7.17
N THR A 202 -9.73 -21.13 -8.08
CA THR A 202 -9.16 -22.46 -7.91
C THR A 202 -8.24 -22.41 -6.70
N GLU A 203 -8.37 -23.35 -5.78
CA GLU A 203 -7.41 -23.52 -4.68
C GLU A 203 -6.02 -23.77 -5.29
N GLN A 204 -5.25 -22.73 -5.39
CA GLN A 204 -3.88 -22.76 -5.86
C GLN A 204 -2.97 -22.23 -4.77
N GLU A 205 -1.80 -22.86 -4.67
CA GLU A 205 -0.70 -22.36 -3.87
C GLU A 205 -0.40 -20.88 -4.23
N ASN A 206 -0.10 -20.05 -3.25
CA ASN A 206 0.16 -18.64 -3.50
C ASN A 206 1.46 -18.43 -4.28
N ASP A 207 1.37 -17.78 -5.42
CA ASP A 207 2.55 -17.20 -6.07
C ASP A 207 2.84 -15.82 -5.45
N TRP A 208 3.54 -15.82 -4.32
CA TRP A 208 3.83 -14.63 -3.52
C TRP A 208 4.46 -13.48 -4.30
N ALA A 209 5.19 -13.78 -5.38
CA ALA A 209 5.83 -12.77 -6.19
C ALA A 209 4.83 -12.00 -7.07
N ASN A 210 3.71 -12.64 -7.40
CA ASN A 210 2.74 -12.15 -8.38
C ASN A 210 1.34 -11.85 -7.81
N ILE A 211 1.15 -11.94 -6.49
CA ILE A 211 -0.15 -11.58 -5.87
C ILE A 211 -0.49 -10.13 -6.15
N CYS A 212 0.44 -9.21 -5.94
CA CYS A 212 0.25 -7.79 -6.22
C CYS A 212 1.56 -7.07 -6.50
N ASP A 213 1.46 -5.86 -7.06
CA ASP A 213 2.61 -5.00 -7.30
C ASP A 213 3.31 -4.63 -5.97
N ARG A 214 4.65 -4.64 -5.97
CA ARG A 214 5.44 -4.30 -4.77
C ARG A 214 5.36 -2.82 -4.39
N SER A 215 5.25 -1.92 -5.39
CA SER A 215 5.28 -0.47 -5.15
C SER A 215 4.24 -0.01 -4.13
N PRO A 216 2.94 -0.38 -4.24
CA PRO A 216 1.95 0.03 -3.25
C PRO A 216 2.23 -0.49 -1.82
N LEU A 217 2.86 -1.66 -1.69
CA LEU A 217 3.22 -2.23 -0.39
C LEU A 217 4.41 -1.49 0.23
N MET A 218 5.39 -1.09 -0.58
CA MET A 218 6.56 -0.35 -0.10
C MET A 218 6.21 1.05 0.38
N GLU A 219 5.22 1.71 -0.25
CA GLU A 219 4.70 3.01 0.20
C GLU A 219 4.08 2.98 1.60
N ARG A 220 3.73 1.81 2.11
CA ARG A 220 3.18 1.63 3.47
C ARG A 220 4.28 1.61 4.55
N LEU A 221 5.53 1.34 4.17
CA LEU A 221 6.65 1.19 5.09
C LEU A 221 7.40 2.52 5.32
N ASP A 222 7.13 3.54 4.51
CA ASP A 222 7.68 4.89 4.62
C ASP A 222 6.81 5.77 5.54
#